data_5d0eeed394d9152c7bee757fa7b832af
#
_entry.id   5d0eeed394d9152c7bee757fa7b832af
#
_cell.length_a   1.000
_cell.length_b   1.000
_cell.length_c   1.000
_cell.angle_alpha   90.00
_cell.angle_beta   90.00
_cell.angle_gamma   90.00
#
_symmetry.space_group_name_H-M   'P 1'
#
loop_
_entity.id
_entity.type
_entity.pdbx_description
1 polymer ?
#
loop_
_entity_poly.entity_id
_entity_poly.type
_entity_poly.pdbx_seq_one_letter_code
_entity_poly.pdbx_strand_id
1 'polypeptide(L)'
;MRITTSFAYDAAVSNLQKRQQSLSQSQEQLTSGLRVLRASDDPAAAARAERARAAGARADGEQRALDASRNAMQMTESTLGHAGELVQQARELLLSAGNATQTGAERNLIGEALRGLRGDLFALSNRVDGSAGGSGRYLFGGQGSDMPPLQDTPTGVVYVGTGGMQSVASGENTPLAIDGQVAWLGTTDPANASATISVFSALDKMIAALQTPGQTSAQVAQTISTGLTELDATAGTLSSWRSRAGESLNRIDAISGRLSGQKLDAERERSAAEDLDMVAAISDFQNRQTGYDAALKSYSIVQRLSLFDYLR
;
A
#
# COMPACT_ATOMS: atom_id res chain seq x y z
N MET A 1 36.25 62.22 33.54
CA MET A 1 36.77 60.88 33.10
C MET A 1 36.06 59.67 33.67
N ARG A 2 35.17 59.75 34.64
CA ARG A 2 34.44 58.58 35.20
C ARG A 2 33.38 57.94 34.28
N ILE A 3 32.76 58.70 33.38
CA ILE A 3 31.68 58.18 32.48
C ILE A 3 32.23 57.33 31.35
N THR A 4 33.42 57.59 30.87
CA THR A 4 34.10 56.88 29.77
C THR A 4 34.58 55.47 30.18
N THR A 5 35.00 55.30 31.45
CA THR A 5 35.46 53.97 31.94
C THR A 5 34.32 53.02 32.25
N SER A 6 33.18 53.52 32.78
CA SER A 6 32.00 52.66 32.98
C SER A 6 31.40 52.19 31.63
N PHE A 7 31.31 53.05 30.63
CA PHE A 7 30.84 52.69 29.30
C PHE A 7 31.75 51.66 28.61
N ALA A 8 33.07 51.80 28.72
CA ALA A 8 34.02 50.83 28.19
C ALA A 8 33.89 49.45 28.89
N TYR A 9 33.63 49.45 30.19
CA TYR A 9 33.40 48.25 30.99
C TYR A 9 32.10 47.56 30.59
N ASP A 10 30.99 48.28 30.50
CA ASP A 10 29.66 47.77 30.09
C ASP A 10 29.69 47.21 28.66
N ALA A 11 30.41 47.89 27.74
CA ALA A 11 30.64 47.43 26.38
C ALA A 11 31.46 46.12 26.34
N ALA A 12 32.50 45.99 27.18
CA ALA A 12 33.30 44.78 27.25
C ALA A 12 32.50 43.59 27.80
N VAL A 13 31.72 43.79 28.86
CA VAL A 13 30.81 42.75 29.43
C VAL A 13 29.76 42.35 28.42
N SER A 14 29.11 43.30 27.75
CA SER A 14 28.12 43.01 26.69
C SER A 14 28.74 42.20 25.55
N ASN A 15 29.94 42.51 25.11
CA ASN A 15 30.65 41.75 24.08
C ASN A 15 31.02 40.34 24.55
N LEU A 16 31.41 40.13 25.79
CA LEU A 16 31.66 38.81 26.36
C LEU A 16 30.37 37.97 26.41
N GLN A 17 29.26 38.56 26.85
CA GLN A 17 27.98 37.88 26.88
C GLN A 17 27.52 37.45 25.48
N LYS A 18 27.66 38.33 24.46
CA LYS A 18 27.34 38.00 23.06
C LYS A 18 28.21 36.85 22.52
N ARG A 19 29.53 36.85 22.85
CA ARG A 19 30.41 35.75 22.44
C ARG A 19 30.07 34.45 23.12
N GLN A 20 29.70 34.48 24.40
CA GLN A 20 29.27 33.31 25.15
C GLN A 20 27.96 32.74 24.58
N GLN A 21 26.98 33.60 24.26
CA GLN A 21 25.73 33.16 23.58
C GLN A 21 26.01 32.53 22.22
N SER A 22 26.89 33.14 21.40
CA SER A 22 27.27 32.62 20.09
C SER A 22 28.00 31.27 20.18
N LEU A 23 28.84 31.09 21.22
CA LEU A 23 29.51 29.81 21.48
C LEU A 23 28.51 28.73 21.89
N SER A 24 27.59 29.06 22.81
CA SER A 24 26.53 28.14 23.25
C SER A 24 25.62 27.72 22.08
N GLN A 25 25.25 28.66 21.21
CA GLN A 25 24.45 28.36 20.02
C GLN A 25 25.19 27.42 19.05
N SER A 26 26.48 27.66 18.80
CA SER A 26 27.29 26.76 17.96
C SER A 26 27.41 25.36 18.56
N GLN A 27 27.51 25.26 19.89
CA GLN A 27 27.54 23.98 20.60
C GLN A 27 26.19 23.24 20.47
N GLU A 28 25.06 23.95 20.58
CA GLU A 28 23.72 23.41 20.39
C GLU A 28 23.54 22.89 18.96
N GLN A 29 24.00 23.65 17.95
CA GLN A 29 23.99 23.24 16.54
C GLN A 29 24.85 21.99 16.28
N LEU A 30 26.06 21.94 16.84
CA LEU A 30 26.94 20.77 16.71
C LEU A 30 26.38 19.53 17.39
N THR A 31 25.69 19.68 18.52
CA THR A 31 25.08 18.56 19.25
C THR A 31 23.84 18.02 18.54
N SER A 32 23.04 18.91 17.94
CA SER A 32 21.82 18.53 17.21
C SER A 32 22.07 18.09 15.77
N GLY A 33 23.20 18.50 15.17
CA GLY A 33 23.47 18.33 13.74
C GLY A 33 22.63 19.25 12.83
N LEU A 34 21.90 20.22 13.41
CA LEU A 34 21.01 21.12 12.69
C LEU A 34 21.55 22.55 12.70
N ARG A 35 21.52 23.20 11.55
CA ARG A 35 21.82 24.64 11.40
C ARG A 35 20.67 25.51 11.89
N VAL A 36 19.43 25.06 11.63
CA VAL A 36 18.19 25.76 12.00
C VAL A 36 17.48 24.95 13.10
N LEU A 37 17.60 25.42 14.33
CA LEU A 37 17.00 24.78 15.50
C LEU A 37 15.60 25.33 15.78
N ARG A 38 15.41 26.62 15.52
CA ARG A 38 14.16 27.35 15.78
C ARG A 38 13.78 28.16 14.55
N ALA A 39 12.49 28.37 14.37
CA ALA A 39 11.98 29.22 13.27
C ALA A 39 12.51 30.66 13.33
N SER A 40 12.96 31.13 14.52
CA SER A 40 13.60 32.43 14.71
C SER A 40 14.99 32.53 14.09
N ASP A 41 15.69 31.40 13.91
CA ASP A 41 17.06 31.38 13.42
C ASP A 41 17.12 31.64 11.91
N ASP A 42 16.24 31.01 11.15
CA ASP A 42 16.03 31.24 9.73
C ASP A 42 14.58 30.87 9.37
N PRO A 43 13.64 31.86 9.37
CA PRO A 43 12.22 31.60 9.10
C PRO A 43 11.96 31.01 7.69
N ALA A 44 12.78 31.37 6.71
CA ALA A 44 12.63 30.91 5.35
C ALA A 44 13.06 29.43 5.21
N ALA A 45 14.17 29.05 5.83
CA ALA A 45 14.67 27.70 5.88
C ALA A 45 13.72 26.79 6.71
N ALA A 46 13.27 27.25 7.88
CA ALA A 46 12.31 26.55 8.71
C ALA A 46 11.00 26.27 7.95
N ALA A 47 10.48 27.27 7.23
CA ALA A 47 9.28 27.09 6.40
C ALA A 47 9.49 26.10 5.23
N ARG A 48 10.69 26.03 4.66
CA ARG A 48 11.04 25.01 3.64
C ARG A 48 11.10 23.62 4.25
N ALA A 49 11.79 23.47 5.39
CA ALA A 49 11.90 22.21 6.10
C ALA A 49 10.51 21.66 6.49
N GLU A 50 9.62 22.50 7.02
CA GLU A 50 8.25 22.11 7.39
C GLU A 50 7.43 21.66 6.17
N ARG A 51 7.55 22.36 5.03
CA ARG A 51 6.88 21.93 3.78
C ARG A 51 7.42 20.58 3.30
N ALA A 52 8.73 20.37 3.39
CA ALA A 52 9.37 19.11 3.02
C ALA A 52 8.92 17.97 3.94
N ARG A 53 8.87 18.19 5.27
CA ARG A 53 8.33 17.21 6.22
C ARG A 53 6.88 16.85 5.92
N ALA A 54 6.05 17.85 5.63
CA ALA A 54 4.64 17.64 5.27
C ALA A 54 4.49 16.86 3.94
N ALA A 55 5.37 17.08 2.96
CA ALA A 55 5.40 16.32 1.71
C ALA A 55 5.80 14.87 1.95
N GLY A 56 6.85 14.62 2.75
CA GLY A 56 7.28 13.29 3.13
C GLY A 56 6.18 12.52 3.89
N ALA A 57 5.55 13.15 4.87
CA ALA A 57 4.46 12.54 5.65
C ALA A 57 3.24 12.17 4.78
N ARG A 58 2.91 13.00 3.77
CA ARG A 58 1.87 12.65 2.78
C ARG A 58 2.27 11.44 1.96
N ALA A 59 3.50 11.41 1.42
CA ALA A 59 3.98 10.27 0.66
C ALA A 59 3.98 8.97 1.49
N ASP A 60 4.33 9.04 2.79
CA ASP A 60 4.23 7.89 3.70
C ASP A 60 2.77 7.45 3.95
N GLY A 61 1.84 8.38 4.03
CA GLY A 61 0.40 8.08 4.13
C GLY A 61 -0.13 7.38 2.88
N GLU A 62 0.23 7.89 1.71
CA GLU A 62 -0.14 7.31 0.42
C GLU A 62 0.50 5.93 0.21
N GLN A 63 1.75 5.75 0.63
CA GLN A 63 2.42 4.44 0.55
C GLN A 63 1.71 3.37 1.38
N ARG A 64 1.29 3.68 2.62
CA ARG A 64 0.53 2.72 3.45
C ARG A 64 -0.81 2.33 2.82
N ALA A 65 -1.50 3.29 2.21
CA ALA A 65 -2.75 3.02 1.49
C ALA A 65 -2.51 2.14 0.26
N LEU A 66 -1.42 2.39 -0.46
CA LEU A 66 -1.00 1.62 -1.62
C LEU A 66 -0.61 0.17 -1.25
N ASP A 67 0.05 -0.01 -0.09
CA ASP A 67 0.42 -1.34 0.41
C ASP A 67 -0.82 -2.19 0.72
N ALA A 68 -1.88 -1.58 1.26
CA ALA A 68 -3.16 -2.27 1.47
C ALA A 68 -3.78 -2.71 0.12
N SER A 69 -3.76 -1.85 -0.90
CA SER A 69 -4.23 -2.18 -2.25
C SER A 69 -3.38 -3.29 -2.89
N ARG A 70 -2.06 -3.24 -2.71
CA ARG A 70 -1.14 -4.28 -3.21
C ARG A 70 -1.49 -5.65 -2.62
N ASN A 71 -1.63 -5.73 -1.30
CA ASN A 71 -1.97 -6.98 -0.62
C ASN A 71 -3.31 -7.54 -1.12
N ALA A 72 -4.35 -6.70 -1.24
CA ALA A 72 -5.64 -7.10 -1.74
C ALA A 72 -5.57 -7.62 -3.19
N MET A 73 -4.83 -6.95 -4.07
CA MET A 73 -4.69 -7.37 -5.47
C MET A 73 -3.84 -8.63 -5.63
N GLN A 74 -2.80 -8.81 -4.82
CA GLN A 74 -2.02 -10.06 -4.79
C GLN A 74 -2.88 -11.25 -4.36
N MET A 75 -3.69 -11.08 -3.30
CA MET A 75 -4.62 -12.11 -2.88
C MET A 75 -5.70 -12.40 -3.93
N THR A 76 -6.20 -11.36 -4.60
CA THR A 76 -7.18 -11.49 -5.68
C THR A 76 -6.58 -12.25 -6.86
N GLU A 77 -5.38 -11.89 -7.30
CA GLU A 77 -4.68 -12.57 -8.41
C GLU A 77 -4.43 -14.03 -8.09
N SER A 78 -3.92 -14.34 -6.89
CA SER A 78 -3.67 -15.70 -6.42
C SER A 78 -4.99 -16.51 -6.31
N THR A 79 -6.06 -15.90 -5.81
CA THR A 79 -7.37 -16.56 -5.66
C THR A 79 -7.97 -16.91 -7.01
N LEU A 80 -7.88 -15.98 -7.98
CA LEU A 80 -8.34 -16.23 -9.35
C LEU A 80 -7.45 -17.26 -10.08
N GLY A 81 -6.15 -17.31 -9.75
CA GLY A 81 -5.25 -18.36 -10.21
C GLY A 81 -5.69 -19.75 -9.75
N HIS A 82 -5.93 -19.92 -8.44
CA HIS A 82 -6.47 -21.17 -7.88
C HIS A 82 -7.84 -21.53 -8.46
N ALA A 83 -8.72 -20.54 -8.66
CA ALA A 83 -10.02 -20.80 -9.30
C ALA A 83 -9.84 -21.33 -10.72
N GLY A 84 -8.90 -20.78 -11.49
CA GLY A 84 -8.57 -21.30 -12.82
C GLY A 84 -8.08 -22.74 -12.79
N GLU A 85 -7.25 -23.11 -11.81
CA GLU A 85 -6.78 -24.49 -11.61
C GLU A 85 -7.93 -25.45 -11.29
N LEU A 86 -8.86 -25.05 -10.41
CA LEU A 86 -10.05 -25.87 -10.11
C LEU A 86 -10.97 -26.05 -11.32
N VAL A 87 -11.13 -25.01 -12.14
CA VAL A 87 -11.88 -25.10 -13.40
C VAL A 87 -11.20 -26.06 -14.36
N GLN A 88 -9.89 -26.08 -14.46
CA GLN A 88 -9.16 -27.05 -15.28
C GLN A 88 -9.35 -28.51 -14.77
N GLN A 89 -9.30 -28.73 -13.45
CA GLN A 89 -9.58 -30.02 -12.85
C GLN A 89 -11.04 -30.48 -13.18
N ALA A 90 -12.02 -29.57 -13.07
CA ALA A 90 -13.38 -29.85 -13.45
C ALA A 90 -13.51 -30.23 -14.93
N ARG A 91 -12.77 -29.52 -15.80
CA ARG A 91 -12.71 -29.83 -17.25
C ARG A 91 -12.13 -31.22 -17.50
N GLU A 92 -11.08 -31.63 -16.81
CA GLU A 92 -10.49 -32.98 -16.95
C GLU A 92 -11.44 -34.07 -16.50
N LEU A 93 -12.16 -33.87 -15.39
CA LEU A 93 -13.20 -34.78 -14.92
C LEU A 93 -14.34 -34.92 -15.94
N LEU A 94 -14.80 -33.83 -16.54
CA LEU A 94 -15.84 -33.86 -17.59
C LEU A 94 -15.36 -34.57 -18.84
N LEU A 95 -14.14 -34.38 -19.28
CA LEU A 95 -13.55 -35.12 -20.41
C LEU A 95 -13.52 -36.61 -20.11
N SER A 96 -13.19 -37.02 -18.89
CA SER A 96 -13.22 -38.42 -18.49
C SER A 96 -14.65 -38.98 -18.45
N ALA A 97 -15.64 -38.18 -17.97
CA ALA A 97 -17.06 -38.58 -17.95
C ALA A 97 -17.68 -38.73 -19.33
N GLY A 98 -17.16 -38.04 -20.35
CA GLY A 98 -17.55 -38.13 -21.75
C GLY A 98 -17.13 -39.43 -22.44
N ASN A 99 -16.29 -40.22 -21.82
CA ASN A 99 -15.88 -41.52 -22.38
C ASN A 99 -17.09 -42.49 -22.41
N ALA A 100 -17.39 -43.03 -23.56
CA ALA A 100 -18.52 -43.95 -23.79
C ALA A 100 -18.46 -45.24 -22.96
N THR A 101 -17.30 -45.60 -22.44
CA THR A 101 -17.08 -46.77 -21.58
C THR A 101 -17.50 -46.58 -20.12
N GLN A 102 -17.74 -45.35 -19.69
CA GLN A 102 -18.13 -45.02 -18.33
C GLN A 102 -19.53 -45.53 -17.99
N THR A 103 -19.66 -46.21 -16.88
CA THR A 103 -20.94 -46.65 -16.31
C THR A 103 -21.67 -45.50 -15.64
N GLY A 104 -22.96 -45.64 -15.39
CA GLY A 104 -23.75 -44.64 -14.63
C GLY A 104 -23.21 -44.43 -13.21
N ALA A 105 -22.68 -45.49 -12.57
CA ALA A 105 -22.06 -45.38 -11.25
C ALA A 105 -20.76 -44.55 -11.25
N GLU A 106 -19.92 -44.76 -12.25
CA GLU A 106 -18.69 -43.98 -12.43
C GLU A 106 -18.98 -42.51 -12.72
N ARG A 107 -20.00 -42.22 -13.55
CA ARG A 107 -20.47 -40.85 -13.81
C ARG A 107 -21.00 -40.16 -12.56
N ASN A 108 -21.70 -40.86 -11.68
CA ASN A 108 -22.14 -40.36 -10.40
C ASN A 108 -20.95 -39.96 -9.50
N LEU A 109 -19.90 -40.77 -9.42
CA LEU A 109 -18.69 -40.45 -8.67
C LEU A 109 -17.99 -39.19 -9.21
N ILE A 110 -17.96 -39.02 -10.55
CA ILE A 110 -17.44 -37.82 -11.18
C ILE A 110 -18.34 -36.62 -10.80
N GLY A 111 -19.64 -36.77 -10.80
CA GLY A 111 -20.61 -35.75 -10.36
C GLY A 111 -20.35 -35.30 -8.90
N GLU A 112 -20.04 -36.24 -7.99
CA GLU A 112 -19.66 -35.91 -6.60
C GLU A 112 -18.33 -35.16 -6.54
N ALA A 113 -17.33 -35.56 -7.32
CA ALA A 113 -16.07 -34.85 -7.39
C ALA A 113 -16.24 -33.40 -7.91
N LEU A 114 -17.06 -33.20 -8.95
CA LEU A 114 -17.41 -31.87 -9.46
C LEU A 114 -18.14 -31.02 -8.40
N ARG A 115 -18.99 -31.62 -7.56
CA ARG A 115 -19.66 -30.93 -6.46
C ARG A 115 -18.65 -30.45 -5.41
N GLY A 116 -17.64 -31.25 -5.12
CA GLY A 116 -16.50 -30.82 -4.27
C GLY A 116 -15.79 -29.60 -4.85
N LEU A 117 -15.38 -29.64 -6.13
CA LEU A 117 -14.72 -28.51 -6.80
C LEU A 117 -15.61 -27.26 -6.87
N ARG A 118 -16.95 -27.43 -7.06
CA ARG A 118 -17.89 -26.29 -6.97
C ARG A 118 -17.89 -25.64 -5.58
N GLY A 119 -17.86 -26.47 -4.53
CA GLY A 119 -17.76 -25.98 -3.15
C GLY A 119 -16.48 -25.20 -2.89
N ASP A 120 -15.35 -25.70 -3.39
CA ASP A 120 -14.05 -25.03 -3.27
C ASP A 120 -14.05 -23.68 -4.03
N LEU A 121 -14.59 -23.65 -5.25
CA LEU A 121 -14.75 -22.41 -6.02
C LEU A 121 -15.65 -21.39 -5.28
N PHE A 122 -16.74 -21.87 -4.66
CA PHE A 122 -17.62 -21.02 -3.86
C PHE A 122 -16.90 -20.46 -2.63
N ALA A 123 -16.07 -21.24 -1.95
CA ALA A 123 -15.25 -20.76 -0.85
C ALA A 123 -14.23 -19.69 -1.30
N LEU A 124 -13.58 -19.90 -2.46
CA LEU A 124 -12.67 -18.91 -3.04
C LEU A 124 -13.39 -17.60 -3.41
N SER A 125 -14.62 -17.68 -3.92
CA SER A 125 -15.42 -16.50 -4.30
C SER A 125 -15.82 -15.61 -3.11
N ASN A 126 -15.83 -16.18 -1.90
CA ASN A 126 -16.11 -15.49 -0.64
C ASN A 126 -14.85 -15.30 0.23
N ARG A 127 -13.67 -15.29 -0.40
CA ARG A 127 -12.41 -15.11 0.33
C ARG A 127 -12.29 -13.72 0.91
N VAL A 128 -11.80 -13.67 2.15
CA VAL A 128 -11.60 -12.43 2.92
C VAL A 128 -10.13 -12.02 2.80
N ASP A 129 -9.89 -10.71 2.70
CA ASP A 129 -8.56 -10.12 2.90
C ASP A 129 -8.15 -10.27 4.37
N GLY A 130 -7.16 -11.11 4.65
CA GLY A 130 -6.67 -11.43 6.00
C GLY A 130 -5.94 -10.26 6.70
N SER A 131 -5.74 -9.12 6.03
CA SER A 131 -4.95 -8.00 6.55
C SER A 131 -5.68 -7.13 7.59
N ALA A 132 -6.98 -7.29 7.78
CA ALA A 132 -7.83 -6.41 8.60
C ALA A 132 -8.28 -7.02 9.94
N GLY A 133 -7.40 -7.71 10.67
CA GLY A 133 -7.59 -7.99 12.11
C GLY A 133 -9.01 -8.37 12.59
N GLY A 134 -9.70 -9.32 11.91
CA GLY A 134 -10.96 -9.90 12.40
C GLY A 134 -12.27 -9.43 11.73
N SER A 135 -12.31 -8.30 11.05
CA SER A 135 -13.40 -7.87 10.15
C SER A 135 -12.85 -7.74 8.72
N GLY A 136 -12.44 -8.89 8.16
CA GLY A 136 -11.81 -8.92 6.84
C GLY A 136 -12.76 -8.45 5.75
N ARG A 137 -12.24 -7.61 4.86
CA ARG A 137 -12.95 -7.21 3.65
C ARG A 137 -12.98 -8.39 2.67
N TYR A 138 -14.10 -8.62 2.04
CA TYR A 138 -14.21 -9.61 0.96
C TYR A 138 -13.52 -9.10 -0.30
N LEU A 139 -12.63 -9.93 -0.89
CA LEU A 139 -11.90 -9.59 -2.12
C LEU A 139 -12.82 -9.30 -3.30
N PHE A 140 -13.97 -9.94 -3.33
CA PHE A 140 -14.99 -9.84 -4.37
C PHE A 140 -16.26 -9.11 -3.90
N GLY A 141 -16.18 -8.34 -2.83
CA GLY A 141 -17.29 -7.61 -2.23
C GLY A 141 -17.66 -6.30 -2.94
N GLY A 142 -16.99 -5.95 -4.04
CA GLY A 142 -17.25 -4.72 -4.77
C GLY A 142 -16.93 -3.45 -3.94
N GLN A 143 -17.91 -2.54 -3.80
CA GLN A 143 -17.74 -1.31 -3.04
C GLN A 143 -17.72 -1.50 -1.51
N GLY A 144 -17.80 -2.72 -1.04
CA GLY A 144 -17.74 -3.14 0.35
C GLY A 144 -18.93 -4.06 0.69
N SER A 145 -18.65 -5.09 1.49
CA SER A 145 -19.67 -6.00 2.00
C SER A 145 -19.24 -6.49 3.37
N ASP A 146 -20.12 -6.38 4.35
CA ASP A 146 -19.93 -6.94 5.70
C ASP A 146 -20.35 -8.41 5.79
N MET A 147 -20.97 -8.93 4.71
CA MET A 147 -21.42 -10.32 4.57
C MET A 147 -20.80 -10.96 3.33
N PRO A 148 -20.74 -12.31 3.24
CA PRO A 148 -20.27 -13.01 2.05
C PRO A 148 -21.02 -12.50 0.80
N PRO A 149 -20.27 -11.96 -0.20
CA PRO A 149 -20.90 -11.32 -1.36
C PRO A 149 -21.60 -12.28 -2.30
N LEU A 150 -21.21 -13.56 -2.34
CA LEU A 150 -21.91 -14.59 -3.08
C LEU A 150 -22.63 -15.51 -2.10
N GLN A 151 -23.91 -15.77 -2.36
CA GLN A 151 -24.75 -16.65 -1.57
C GLN A 151 -25.30 -17.76 -2.45
N ASP A 152 -25.26 -19.00 -1.94
CA ASP A 152 -25.81 -20.16 -2.60
C ASP A 152 -27.30 -20.30 -2.24
N THR A 153 -28.16 -20.29 -3.25
CA THR A 153 -29.60 -20.39 -3.10
C THR A 153 -30.14 -21.59 -3.88
N PRO A 154 -31.36 -22.08 -3.61
CA PRO A 154 -31.94 -23.16 -4.37
C PRO A 154 -32.05 -22.89 -5.89
N THR A 155 -32.00 -21.64 -6.30
CA THR A 155 -32.04 -21.21 -7.72
C THR A 155 -30.64 -20.94 -8.31
N GLY A 156 -29.58 -21.16 -7.55
CA GLY A 156 -28.19 -20.93 -7.93
C GLY A 156 -27.48 -19.87 -7.09
N VAL A 157 -26.22 -19.59 -7.43
CA VAL A 157 -25.41 -18.60 -6.74
C VAL A 157 -25.83 -17.20 -7.15
N VAL A 158 -26.11 -16.34 -6.17
CA VAL A 158 -26.50 -14.94 -6.37
C VAL A 158 -25.48 -14.01 -5.73
N TYR A 159 -25.31 -12.82 -6.29
CA TYR A 159 -24.49 -11.77 -5.73
C TYR A 159 -25.33 -10.80 -4.89
N VAL A 160 -24.94 -10.62 -3.63
CA VAL A 160 -25.62 -9.74 -2.67
C VAL A 160 -24.73 -8.59 -2.22
N GLY A 161 -23.49 -8.51 -2.74
CA GLY A 161 -22.57 -7.39 -2.50
C GLY A 161 -23.00 -6.13 -3.24
N THR A 162 -22.27 -5.05 -3.02
CA THR A 162 -22.50 -3.79 -3.75
C THR A 162 -21.60 -3.75 -4.99
N GLY A 163 -22.20 -3.70 -6.17
CA GLY A 163 -21.47 -3.71 -7.45
C GLY A 163 -20.48 -2.54 -7.56
N GLY A 164 -19.43 -2.73 -8.36
CA GLY A 164 -18.36 -1.77 -8.57
C GLY A 164 -17.05 -2.15 -7.88
N MET A 165 -16.06 -1.26 -7.90
CA MET A 165 -14.76 -1.48 -7.28
C MET A 165 -14.54 -0.47 -6.14
N GLN A 166 -14.11 -0.95 -4.99
CA GLN A 166 -13.64 -0.08 -3.93
C GLN A 166 -12.19 0.29 -4.19
N SER A 167 -11.87 1.58 -4.07
CA SER A 167 -10.52 2.07 -4.27
C SER A 167 -10.01 2.87 -3.08
N VAL A 168 -8.69 2.95 -2.96
CA VAL A 168 -8.04 3.82 -1.96
C VAL A 168 -8.19 5.28 -2.39
N ALA A 169 -8.64 6.13 -1.47
CA ALA A 169 -8.67 7.59 -1.66
C ALA A 169 -7.27 8.18 -1.44
N SER A 170 -6.34 7.86 -2.29
CA SER A 170 -5.07 8.58 -2.43
C SER A 170 -5.02 9.09 -3.85
N GLY A 171 -4.34 10.20 -4.15
CA GLY A 171 -4.36 10.92 -5.43
C GLY A 171 -4.45 10.09 -6.73
N GLU A 172 -4.31 8.76 -6.65
CA GLU A 172 -4.57 7.80 -7.73
C GLU A 172 -5.48 6.66 -7.26
N ASN A 173 -6.40 6.28 -8.15
CA ASN A 173 -7.43 5.29 -7.88
C ASN A 173 -6.85 3.86 -8.01
N THR A 174 -6.52 3.22 -6.89
CA THR A 174 -6.04 1.83 -6.84
C THR A 174 -7.08 0.94 -6.15
N PRO A 175 -7.44 -0.23 -6.74
CA PRO A 175 -8.54 -1.05 -6.24
C PRO A 175 -8.15 -1.77 -4.93
N LEU A 176 -9.09 -1.86 -3.99
CA LEU A 176 -9.03 -2.66 -2.76
C LEU A 176 -9.86 -3.94 -2.84
N ALA A 177 -10.86 -3.95 -3.72
CA ALA A 177 -11.72 -5.09 -3.99
C ALA A 177 -12.22 -5.00 -5.43
N ILE A 178 -12.55 -6.12 -6.02
CA ILE A 178 -13.17 -6.18 -7.35
C ILE A 178 -14.62 -6.57 -7.27
N ASP A 179 -15.36 -6.29 -8.35
CA ASP A 179 -16.76 -6.65 -8.47
C ASP A 179 -16.90 -8.16 -8.69
N GLY A 180 -17.38 -8.85 -7.66
CA GLY A 180 -17.60 -10.29 -7.70
C GLY A 180 -18.75 -10.69 -8.64
N GLN A 181 -19.74 -9.82 -8.85
CA GLN A 181 -20.82 -10.10 -9.78
C GLN A 181 -20.27 -10.31 -11.19
N VAL A 182 -19.43 -9.41 -11.67
CA VAL A 182 -18.88 -9.50 -13.03
C VAL A 182 -17.80 -10.58 -13.13
N ALA A 183 -17.00 -10.76 -12.07
CA ALA A 183 -15.89 -11.71 -12.09
C ALA A 183 -16.38 -13.19 -12.06
N TRP A 184 -17.39 -13.49 -11.26
CA TRP A 184 -17.84 -14.87 -11.01
C TRP A 184 -19.15 -15.24 -11.71
N LEU A 185 -20.05 -14.25 -11.96
CA LEU A 185 -21.39 -14.47 -12.51
C LEU A 185 -21.62 -13.80 -13.87
N GLY A 186 -20.67 -12.95 -14.32
CA GLY A 186 -20.83 -12.11 -15.51
C GLY A 186 -20.24 -12.67 -16.80
N THR A 187 -20.06 -13.98 -16.95
CA THR A 187 -19.57 -14.57 -18.20
C THR A 187 -20.69 -14.57 -19.23
N THR A 188 -20.42 -14.07 -20.43
CA THR A 188 -21.37 -14.16 -21.54
C THR A 188 -21.60 -15.64 -21.93
N ASP A 189 -22.83 -16.03 -22.06
CA ASP A 189 -23.20 -17.40 -22.51
C ASP A 189 -22.75 -17.62 -23.97
N PRO A 190 -21.89 -18.61 -24.26
CA PRO A 190 -21.45 -18.89 -25.62
C PRO A 190 -22.62 -19.26 -26.58
N ALA A 191 -23.70 -19.80 -26.04
CA ALA A 191 -24.90 -20.18 -26.83
C ALA A 191 -25.87 -19.00 -27.01
N ASN A 192 -25.84 -18.00 -26.11
CA ASN A 192 -26.73 -16.83 -26.15
C ASN A 192 -26.06 -15.59 -25.64
N ALA A 193 -25.55 -14.75 -26.53
CA ALA A 193 -24.82 -13.52 -26.19
C ALA A 193 -25.61 -12.50 -25.33
N SER A 194 -26.93 -12.65 -25.22
CA SER A 194 -27.79 -11.81 -24.38
C SER A 194 -27.97 -12.34 -22.96
N ALA A 195 -27.47 -13.54 -22.66
CA ALA A 195 -27.53 -14.18 -21.36
C ALA A 195 -26.13 -14.21 -20.70
N THR A 196 -26.11 -14.34 -19.38
CA THR A 196 -24.89 -14.58 -18.61
C THR A 196 -24.93 -15.94 -17.95
N ILE A 197 -23.79 -16.58 -17.87
CA ILE A 197 -23.55 -17.80 -17.12
C ILE A 197 -22.51 -17.59 -16.05
N SER A 198 -22.49 -18.49 -15.09
CA SER A 198 -21.46 -18.55 -14.07
C SER A 198 -20.75 -19.90 -14.07
N VAL A 199 -19.56 -19.96 -13.51
CA VAL A 199 -18.86 -21.22 -13.28
C VAL A 199 -19.73 -22.19 -12.44
N PHE A 200 -20.49 -21.64 -11.50
CA PHE A 200 -21.40 -22.41 -10.64
C PHE A 200 -22.57 -23.02 -11.43
N SER A 201 -23.25 -22.19 -12.23
CA SER A 201 -24.37 -22.68 -13.06
C SER A 201 -23.93 -23.69 -14.10
N ALA A 202 -22.75 -23.53 -14.69
CA ALA A 202 -22.19 -24.51 -15.62
C ALA A 202 -21.91 -25.86 -14.91
N LEU A 203 -21.25 -25.81 -13.72
CA LEU A 203 -21.00 -27.01 -12.94
C LEU A 203 -22.31 -27.68 -12.46
N ASP A 204 -23.28 -26.92 -11.96
CA ASP A 204 -24.57 -27.45 -11.49
C ASP A 204 -25.33 -28.20 -12.62
N LYS A 205 -25.34 -27.64 -13.84
CA LYS A 205 -25.90 -28.34 -15.03
C LYS A 205 -25.19 -29.66 -15.29
N MET A 206 -23.85 -29.68 -15.21
CA MET A 206 -23.06 -30.89 -15.47
C MET A 206 -23.27 -31.95 -14.39
N ILE A 207 -23.26 -31.54 -13.10
CA ILE A 207 -23.52 -32.42 -11.96
C ILE A 207 -24.93 -33.07 -12.13
N ALA A 208 -25.95 -32.26 -12.40
CA ALA A 208 -27.30 -32.76 -12.62
C ALA A 208 -27.38 -33.76 -13.79
N ALA A 209 -26.73 -33.47 -14.91
CA ALA A 209 -26.69 -34.35 -16.07
C ALA A 209 -26.00 -35.69 -15.77
N LEU A 210 -24.87 -35.67 -15.07
CA LEU A 210 -24.14 -36.91 -14.76
C LEU A 210 -24.88 -37.80 -13.74
N GLN A 211 -25.68 -37.20 -12.87
CA GLN A 211 -26.46 -37.89 -11.83
C GLN A 211 -27.88 -38.30 -12.27
N THR A 212 -28.33 -37.86 -13.44
CA THR A 212 -29.66 -38.22 -13.94
C THR A 212 -29.66 -39.66 -14.51
N PRO A 213 -30.45 -40.59 -13.92
CA PRO A 213 -30.53 -41.97 -14.43
C PRO A 213 -31.17 -42.05 -15.81
N GLY A 214 -30.79 -43.07 -16.60
CA GLY A 214 -31.43 -43.40 -17.87
C GLY A 214 -31.06 -42.55 -19.07
N GLN A 215 -30.08 -41.65 -18.94
CA GLN A 215 -29.54 -40.89 -20.07
C GLN A 215 -28.77 -41.79 -21.05
N THR A 216 -28.98 -41.55 -22.32
CA THR A 216 -28.18 -42.20 -23.38
C THR A 216 -26.78 -41.61 -23.43
N SER A 217 -25.81 -42.39 -23.90
CA SER A 217 -24.42 -41.90 -24.06
C SER A 217 -24.35 -40.69 -24.99
N ALA A 218 -25.23 -40.57 -25.99
CA ALA A 218 -25.27 -39.42 -26.87
C ALA A 218 -25.77 -38.14 -26.16
N GLN A 219 -26.79 -38.25 -25.29
CA GLN A 219 -27.27 -37.13 -24.49
C GLN A 219 -26.21 -36.64 -23.51
N VAL A 220 -25.55 -37.56 -22.83
CA VAL A 220 -24.42 -37.22 -21.91
C VAL A 220 -23.29 -36.52 -22.66
N ALA A 221 -22.88 -37.07 -23.81
CA ALA A 221 -21.82 -36.48 -24.63
C ALA A 221 -22.17 -35.06 -25.09
N GLN A 222 -23.40 -34.81 -25.52
CA GLN A 222 -23.86 -33.47 -25.92
C GLN A 222 -23.85 -32.51 -24.74
N THR A 223 -24.33 -32.91 -23.56
CA THR A 223 -24.34 -32.07 -22.37
C THR A 223 -22.91 -31.74 -21.92
N ILE A 224 -22.01 -32.72 -21.93
CA ILE A 224 -20.61 -32.51 -21.62
C ILE A 224 -19.93 -31.53 -22.60
N SER A 225 -20.20 -31.67 -23.91
CA SER A 225 -19.67 -30.77 -24.93
C SER A 225 -20.12 -29.31 -24.67
N THR A 226 -21.39 -29.10 -24.35
CA THR A 226 -21.92 -27.78 -23.98
C THR A 226 -21.26 -27.27 -22.71
N GLY A 227 -21.17 -28.12 -21.68
CA GLY A 227 -20.54 -27.76 -20.41
C GLY A 227 -19.06 -27.40 -20.51
N LEU A 228 -18.32 -28.11 -21.34
CA LEU A 228 -16.91 -27.75 -21.63
C LEU A 228 -16.81 -26.37 -22.27
N THR A 229 -17.69 -26.03 -23.20
CA THR A 229 -17.74 -24.71 -23.83
C THR A 229 -18.08 -23.62 -22.81
N GLU A 230 -19.05 -23.87 -21.92
CA GLU A 230 -19.43 -22.97 -20.84
C GLU A 230 -18.25 -22.79 -19.83
N LEU A 231 -17.57 -23.88 -19.45
CA LEU A 231 -16.41 -23.82 -18.55
C LEU A 231 -15.22 -23.08 -19.18
N ASP A 232 -14.94 -23.30 -20.45
CA ASP A 232 -13.87 -22.60 -21.18
C ASP A 232 -14.17 -21.09 -21.24
N ALA A 233 -15.42 -20.67 -21.42
CA ALA A 233 -15.82 -19.26 -21.38
C ALA A 233 -15.67 -18.68 -19.97
N THR A 234 -16.06 -19.41 -18.91
CA THR A 234 -15.90 -18.94 -17.52
C THR A 234 -14.42 -18.88 -17.12
N ALA A 235 -13.58 -19.84 -17.53
CA ALA A 235 -12.14 -19.80 -17.35
C ALA A 235 -11.51 -18.58 -18.03
N GLY A 236 -11.97 -18.23 -19.23
CA GLY A 236 -11.57 -17.01 -19.94
C GLY A 236 -11.90 -15.74 -19.16
N THR A 237 -13.09 -15.67 -18.55
CA THR A 237 -13.52 -14.55 -17.71
C THR A 237 -12.65 -14.44 -16.46
N LEU A 238 -12.43 -15.54 -15.73
CA LEU A 238 -11.54 -15.57 -14.56
C LEU A 238 -10.09 -15.14 -14.90
N SER A 239 -9.57 -15.65 -16.02
CA SER A 239 -8.24 -15.27 -16.52
C SER A 239 -8.16 -13.79 -16.88
N SER A 240 -9.20 -13.21 -17.48
CA SER A 240 -9.27 -11.77 -17.78
C SER A 240 -9.23 -10.92 -16.49
N TRP A 241 -9.97 -11.32 -15.47
CA TRP A 241 -9.95 -10.63 -14.18
C TRP A 241 -8.63 -10.82 -13.44
N ARG A 242 -8.01 -11.97 -13.54
CA ARG A 242 -6.65 -12.22 -13.05
C ARG A 242 -5.64 -11.28 -13.71
N SER A 243 -5.72 -11.12 -15.04
CA SER A 243 -4.86 -10.20 -15.79
C SER A 243 -5.07 -8.74 -15.36
N ARG A 244 -6.30 -8.32 -15.10
CA ARG A 244 -6.61 -6.97 -14.58
C ARG A 244 -6.05 -6.75 -13.18
N ALA A 245 -6.09 -7.77 -12.32
CA ALA A 245 -5.44 -7.71 -11.00
C ALA A 245 -3.92 -7.53 -11.15
N GLY A 246 -3.29 -8.27 -12.07
CA GLY A 246 -1.88 -8.13 -12.40
C GLY A 246 -1.52 -6.77 -12.98
N GLU A 247 -2.36 -6.21 -13.85
CA GLU A 247 -2.19 -4.83 -14.36
C GLU A 247 -2.27 -3.80 -13.22
N SER A 248 -3.21 -3.99 -12.28
CA SER A 248 -3.32 -3.14 -11.09
C SER A 248 -2.07 -3.21 -10.23
N LEU A 249 -1.46 -4.40 -10.06
CA LEU A 249 -0.19 -4.57 -9.35
C LEU A 249 0.96 -3.81 -10.02
N ASN A 250 1.09 -3.93 -11.35
CA ASN A 250 2.11 -3.18 -12.09
C ASN A 250 1.93 -1.65 -11.93
N ARG A 251 0.69 -1.18 -11.95
CA ARG A 251 0.39 0.23 -11.70
C ARG A 251 0.75 0.65 -10.27
N ILE A 252 0.43 -0.18 -9.28
CA ILE A 252 0.79 0.03 -7.88
C ILE A 252 2.30 0.13 -7.71
N ASP A 253 3.08 -0.73 -8.38
CA ASP A 253 4.54 -0.69 -8.34
C ASP A 253 5.11 0.60 -8.95
N ALA A 254 4.56 1.06 -10.06
CA ALA A 254 4.94 2.33 -10.67
C ALA A 254 4.64 3.53 -9.75
N ILE A 255 3.48 3.54 -9.08
CA ILE A 255 3.10 4.58 -8.10
C ILE A 255 4.04 4.55 -6.90
N SER A 256 4.32 3.37 -6.34
CA SER A 256 5.24 3.17 -5.22
C SER A 256 6.66 3.69 -5.53
N GLY A 257 7.16 3.42 -6.74
CA GLY A 257 8.45 3.96 -7.19
C GLY A 257 8.45 5.50 -7.23
N ARG A 258 7.36 6.12 -7.72
CA ARG A 258 7.23 7.58 -7.74
C ARG A 258 7.13 8.18 -6.32
N LEU A 259 6.35 7.55 -5.41
CA LEU A 259 6.26 8.00 -4.01
C LEU A 259 7.60 7.90 -3.29
N SER A 260 8.37 6.85 -3.55
CA SER A 260 9.73 6.70 -3.01
C SER A 260 10.66 7.82 -3.52
N GLY A 261 10.56 8.20 -4.79
CA GLY A 261 11.27 9.35 -5.34
C GLY A 261 10.87 10.67 -4.67
N GLN A 262 9.57 10.93 -4.52
CA GLN A 262 9.05 12.13 -3.84
C GLN A 262 9.50 12.21 -2.37
N LYS A 263 9.53 11.09 -1.67
CA LYS A 263 10.04 11.02 -0.29
C LYS A 263 11.52 11.37 -0.22
N LEU A 264 12.34 10.83 -1.13
CA LEU A 264 13.75 11.14 -1.21
C LEU A 264 14.00 12.62 -1.53
N ASP A 265 13.23 13.20 -2.44
CA ASP A 265 13.33 14.63 -2.78
C ASP A 265 12.90 15.52 -1.60
N ALA A 266 11.83 15.14 -0.89
CA ALA A 266 11.41 15.83 0.33
C ALA A 266 12.49 15.76 1.42
N GLU A 267 13.14 14.61 1.60
CA GLU A 267 14.23 14.45 2.56
C GLU A 267 15.46 15.29 2.19
N ARG A 268 15.82 15.34 0.90
CA ARG A 268 16.90 16.20 0.41
C ARG A 268 16.60 17.69 0.62
N GLU A 269 15.36 18.11 0.35
CA GLU A 269 14.95 19.51 0.57
C GLU A 269 14.96 19.86 2.05
N ARG A 270 14.53 18.95 2.92
CA ARG A 270 14.62 19.11 4.37
C ARG A 270 16.07 19.26 4.81
N SER A 271 16.93 18.32 4.41
CA SER A 271 18.36 18.32 4.73
C SER A 271 19.05 19.60 4.25
N ALA A 272 18.81 20.02 3.01
CA ALA A 272 19.37 21.25 2.47
C ALA A 272 18.90 22.51 3.23
N ALA A 273 17.71 22.47 3.83
CA ALA A 273 17.15 23.58 4.57
C ALA A 273 17.71 23.67 6.01
N GLU A 274 17.81 22.55 6.71
CA GLU A 274 18.05 22.56 8.17
C GLU A 274 19.31 21.88 8.66
N ASP A 275 19.94 20.98 7.88
CA ASP A 275 21.11 20.24 8.32
C ASP A 275 22.36 21.14 8.41
N LEU A 276 23.26 20.80 9.33
CA LEU A 276 24.50 21.51 9.59
C LEU A 276 25.65 20.88 8.79
N ASP A 277 26.42 21.74 8.10
CA ASP A 277 27.74 21.32 7.62
C ASP A 277 28.68 21.16 8.82
N MET A 278 28.86 19.92 9.26
CA MET A 278 29.65 19.59 10.46
C MET A 278 31.11 20.04 10.34
N VAL A 279 31.72 19.99 9.15
CA VAL A 279 33.13 20.35 8.96
C VAL A 279 33.33 21.87 9.15
N ALA A 280 32.48 22.65 8.50
CA ALA A 280 32.48 24.10 8.64
C ALA A 280 32.11 24.51 10.06
N ALA A 281 31.12 23.86 10.68
CA ALA A 281 30.65 24.19 12.02
C ALA A 281 31.69 23.91 13.12
N ILE A 282 32.43 22.80 13.03
CA ILE A 282 33.53 22.50 13.99
C ILE A 282 34.60 23.56 13.89
N SER A 283 34.97 23.96 12.67
CA SER A 283 35.98 25.03 12.47
C SER A 283 35.52 26.37 13.04
N ASP A 284 34.23 26.72 12.79
CA ASP A 284 33.64 27.95 13.34
C ASP A 284 33.54 27.93 14.87
N PHE A 285 33.17 26.80 15.44
CA PHE A 285 33.15 26.62 16.91
C PHE A 285 34.53 26.83 17.54
N GLN A 286 35.57 26.22 16.96
CA GLN A 286 36.96 26.41 17.46
C GLN A 286 37.39 27.86 17.37
N ASN A 287 37.04 28.55 16.28
CA ASN A 287 37.34 29.98 16.13
C ASN A 287 36.62 30.84 17.17
N ARG A 288 35.34 30.56 17.45
CA ARG A 288 34.51 31.24 18.46
C ARG A 288 35.06 30.99 19.87
N GLN A 289 35.45 29.75 20.17
CA GLN A 289 36.05 29.37 21.44
C GLN A 289 37.36 30.14 21.67
N THR A 290 38.28 30.13 20.69
CA THR A 290 39.54 30.87 20.75
C THR A 290 39.28 32.37 20.92
N GLY A 291 38.33 32.93 20.20
CA GLY A 291 37.93 34.32 20.30
C GLY A 291 37.32 34.70 21.66
N TYR A 292 36.54 33.78 22.28
CA TYR A 292 36.01 33.98 23.63
C TYR A 292 37.10 33.95 24.69
N ASP A 293 38.03 33.00 24.63
CA ASP A 293 39.17 32.89 25.56
C ASP A 293 40.09 34.09 25.44
N ALA A 294 40.36 34.60 24.24
CA ALA A 294 41.15 35.82 24.02
C ALA A 294 40.45 37.05 24.61
N ALA A 295 39.12 37.16 24.47
CA ALA A 295 38.35 38.27 25.04
C ALA A 295 38.34 38.24 26.57
N LEU A 296 38.23 37.03 27.19
CA LEU A 296 38.38 36.88 28.65
C LEU A 296 39.75 37.32 29.16
N LYS A 297 40.81 36.90 28.47
CA LYS A 297 42.17 37.32 28.81
C LYS A 297 42.37 38.84 28.70
N SER A 298 41.88 39.44 27.61
CA SER A 298 41.95 40.89 27.42
C SER A 298 41.16 41.62 28.49
N TYR A 299 39.97 41.15 28.85
CA TYR A 299 39.15 41.73 29.90
C TYR A 299 39.86 41.68 31.27
N SER A 300 40.51 40.56 31.62
CA SER A 300 41.25 40.40 32.87
C SER A 300 42.48 41.35 32.96
N ILE A 301 43.15 41.65 31.83
CA ILE A 301 44.25 42.58 31.74
C ILE A 301 43.75 44.03 31.99
N VAL A 302 42.66 44.42 31.33
CA VAL A 302 42.06 45.75 31.50
C VAL A 302 41.58 45.97 32.93
N GLN A 303 41.01 44.96 33.59
CA GLN A 303 40.63 45.06 35.01
C GLN A 303 41.84 45.30 35.94
N ARG A 304 42.95 44.62 35.69
CA ARG A 304 44.18 44.83 36.50
C ARG A 304 44.76 46.23 36.31
N LEU A 305 44.80 46.77 35.11
CA LEU A 305 45.29 48.12 34.83
C LEU A 305 44.41 49.18 35.49
N SER A 306 43.12 49.07 35.51
CA SER A 306 42.18 49.99 36.16
C SER A 306 42.30 49.96 37.69
N LEU A 307 42.62 48.81 38.30
CA LEU A 307 42.81 48.68 39.73
C LEU A 307 44.13 49.37 40.19
N PHE A 308 45.19 49.28 39.37
CA PHE A 308 46.45 49.96 39.66
C PHE A 308 46.40 51.51 39.52
N ASP A 309 45.55 52.02 38.59
CA ASP A 309 45.31 53.47 38.47
C ASP A 309 44.46 54.03 39.61
N TYR A 310 43.70 53.18 40.34
CA TYR A 310 42.91 53.64 41.51
C TYR A 310 43.71 53.65 42.82
N LEU A 311 44.82 52.93 42.89
CA LEU A 311 45.69 52.83 44.08
C LEU A 311 46.86 53.77 44.03
N ARG A 312 46.95 54.63 43.04
CA ARG A 312 47.92 55.73 42.91
C ARG A 312 47.18 57.06 42.99
#